data_4bf321da6fbb6d875b9923c9110be5be
#
_entry.id   4bf321da6fbb6d875b9923c9110be5be
#
_cell.length_a   1.000
_cell.length_b   1.000
_cell.length_c   1.000
_cell.angle_alpha   90.00
_cell.angle_beta   90.00
_cell.angle_gamma   90.00
#
_symmetry.space_group_name_H-M   'P 1'
#
loop_
_entity.id
_entity.type
_entity.pdbx_description
1 polymer ?
#
loop_
_entity_poly.entity_id
_entity_poly.type
_entity_poly.pdbx_seq_one_letter_code
_entity_poly.pdbx_strand_id
1 'polypeptide(L)'
;KVTAYRYYSVDGNTTDRMGVIPTLLVSGEDAKDVALLLASQKPDTPEGYLWLRLAGWDFYVDAANAPADTLRTLISSLPPDAEIFLGSGQNWVPITTAMASTLYEAGDLSRWFDDVSESDFADEINALATYGLLQGDGSGSFHPEGTITRAELCDMLAQLLNVSTSTQGYFTDVTEGHWYTSTVNAMALMGFVDGVGGGLFDPDGLVTQQEFCAVMSRVAAYLNCNAASYIEDLTDEEVATDTTLSSYSAWAQRYGYIMDHMMVDGNGNPVSILQLNEEAPQEPILREEAAST
;
A
#
# COMPACT_ATOMS: atom_id res chain seq x y z
N LYS A 1 -26.88 -1.93 -13.91
CA LYS A 1 -25.91 -1.66 -14.98
C LYS A 1 -24.77 -2.64 -14.79
N VAL A 2 -24.57 -3.60 -15.68
CA VAL A 2 -23.45 -4.53 -15.61
C VAL A 2 -22.31 -3.89 -16.40
N THR A 3 -21.16 -3.65 -15.74
CA THR A 3 -19.95 -3.20 -16.42
C THR A 3 -19.41 -4.38 -17.22
N ALA A 4 -19.38 -4.28 -18.53
CA ALA A 4 -18.94 -5.36 -19.41
C ALA A 4 -17.42 -5.36 -19.65
N TYR A 5 -16.72 -4.26 -19.32
CA TYR A 5 -15.29 -4.09 -19.59
C TYR A 5 -14.63 -3.29 -18.46
N ARG A 6 -13.36 -3.62 -18.15
CA ARG A 6 -12.47 -2.80 -17.34
C ARG A 6 -11.63 -1.91 -18.24
N TYR A 7 -11.31 -0.72 -17.73
CA TYR A 7 -10.33 0.17 -18.34
C TYR A 7 -9.00 0.05 -17.61
N TYR A 8 -7.92 0.00 -18.37
CA TYR A 8 -6.56 -0.03 -17.84
C TYR A 8 -5.78 1.19 -18.35
N SER A 9 -4.86 1.70 -17.52
CA SER A 9 -3.88 2.70 -17.92
C SER A 9 -2.87 2.12 -18.92
N VAL A 10 -2.00 2.97 -19.46
CA VAL A 10 -0.90 2.53 -20.34
C VAL A 10 0.02 1.54 -19.64
N ASP A 11 0.18 1.69 -18.32
CA ASP A 11 1.01 0.81 -17.48
C ASP A 11 0.27 -0.47 -17.02
N GLY A 12 -0.93 -0.71 -17.53
CA GLY A 12 -1.72 -1.90 -17.23
C GLY A 12 -2.54 -1.85 -15.94
N ASN A 13 -2.48 -0.75 -15.17
CA ASN A 13 -3.23 -0.62 -13.92
C ASN A 13 -4.70 -0.27 -14.16
N THR A 14 -5.59 -0.75 -13.28
CA THR A 14 -7.01 -0.38 -13.28
C THR A 14 -7.33 0.56 -12.13
N THR A 15 -8.23 1.51 -12.40
CA THR A 15 -8.86 2.35 -11.36
C THR A 15 -10.24 1.82 -10.96
N ASP A 16 -10.65 0.67 -11.50
CA ASP A 16 -11.94 0.07 -11.20
C ASP A 16 -12.01 -0.32 -9.73
N ARG A 17 -12.98 0.23 -9.01
CA ARG A 17 -13.23 0.11 -7.56
C ARG A 17 -12.24 0.81 -6.63
N MET A 18 -10.98 0.96 -7.01
CA MET A 18 -9.96 1.62 -6.17
C MET A 18 -9.94 3.14 -6.33
N GLY A 19 -10.39 3.66 -7.47
CA GLY A 19 -10.26 5.08 -7.79
C GLY A 19 -8.83 5.45 -8.19
N VAL A 20 -8.53 6.74 -8.09
CA VAL A 20 -7.20 7.29 -8.32
C VAL A 20 -6.61 7.64 -6.95
N ILE A 21 -5.44 7.07 -6.65
CA ILE A 21 -4.71 7.41 -5.42
C ILE A 21 -4.20 8.84 -5.57
N PRO A 22 -4.59 9.78 -4.69
CA PRO A 22 -4.10 11.16 -4.76
C PRO A 22 -2.63 11.24 -4.33
N THR A 23 -1.88 12.14 -4.95
CA THR A 23 -0.47 12.40 -4.61
C THR A 23 -0.31 13.00 -3.21
N LEU A 24 -1.32 13.71 -2.73
CA LEU A 24 -1.37 14.32 -1.41
C LEU A 24 -2.62 13.85 -0.69
N LEU A 25 -2.42 13.25 0.49
CA LEU A 25 -3.49 12.73 1.31
C LEU A 25 -3.80 13.66 2.46
N VAL A 26 -5.02 14.12 2.48
CA VAL A 26 -5.58 14.94 3.57
C VAL A 26 -6.98 14.44 3.88
N SER A 27 -7.47 14.73 5.09
CA SER A 27 -8.85 14.41 5.45
C SER A 27 -9.84 15.08 4.49
N GLY A 28 -11.02 14.52 4.32
CA GLY A 28 -12.06 15.11 3.47
C GLY A 28 -12.50 16.50 3.95
N GLU A 29 -12.33 16.79 5.25
CA GLU A 29 -12.66 18.08 5.87
C GLU A 29 -11.62 19.16 5.46
N ASP A 30 -10.33 18.78 5.44
CA ASP A 30 -9.21 19.68 5.15
C ASP A 30 -8.92 19.82 3.66
N ALA A 31 -9.35 18.86 2.84
CA ALA A 31 -8.97 18.75 1.42
C ALA A 31 -9.22 20.04 0.61
N LYS A 32 -10.33 20.74 0.88
CA LYS A 32 -10.66 22.00 0.20
C LYS A 32 -9.67 23.10 0.54
N ASP A 33 -9.36 23.26 1.82
CA ASP A 33 -8.54 24.36 2.30
C ASP A 33 -7.07 24.15 1.92
N VAL A 34 -6.59 22.89 2.00
CA VAL A 34 -5.26 22.52 1.50
C VAL A 34 -5.15 22.71 -0.03
N ALA A 35 -6.16 22.33 -0.81
CA ALA A 35 -6.18 22.55 -2.25
C ALA A 35 -6.13 24.06 -2.61
N LEU A 36 -6.75 24.91 -1.82
CA LEU A 36 -6.69 26.37 -2.01
C LEU A 36 -5.28 26.92 -1.76
N LEU A 37 -4.54 26.40 -0.78
CA LEU A 37 -3.14 26.77 -0.57
C LEU A 37 -2.26 26.39 -1.77
N LEU A 38 -2.48 25.22 -2.35
CA LEU A 38 -1.73 24.73 -3.53
C LEU A 38 -2.10 25.46 -4.83
N ALA A 39 -3.18 26.21 -4.85
CA ALA A 39 -3.64 26.94 -6.03
C ALA A 39 -2.96 28.30 -6.23
N SER A 40 -2.01 28.68 -5.39
CA SER A 40 -1.29 29.95 -5.51
C SER A 40 -0.44 30.00 -6.78
N GLN A 41 -0.38 31.16 -7.41
CA GLN A 41 0.48 31.36 -8.57
C GLN A 41 1.94 31.48 -8.13
N LYS A 42 2.85 31.20 -9.07
CA LYS A 42 4.29 31.43 -8.85
C LYS A 42 4.53 32.90 -8.49
N PRO A 43 5.15 33.19 -7.33
CA PRO A 43 5.39 34.56 -6.89
C PRO A 43 6.53 35.21 -7.68
N ASP A 44 6.50 36.53 -7.80
CA ASP A 44 7.61 37.32 -8.37
C ASP A 44 8.85 37.29 -7.47
N THR A 45 8.62 37.24 -6.15
CA THR A 45 9.68 37.11 -5.13
C THR A 45 9.42 35.89 -4.25
N PRO A 46 10.46 35.08 -4.01
CA PRO A 46 10.35 33.88 -3.20
C PRO A 46 9.99 34.08 -1.72
N GLU A 47 10.40 35.23 -1.16
CA GLU A 47 10.26 35.50 0.28
C GLU A 47 8.83 35.29 0.80
N GLY A 48 8.70 34.47 1.85
CA GLY A 48 7.42 34.14 2.46
C GLY A 48 6.64 32.99 1.78
N TYR A 49 7.18 32.42 0.71
CA TYR A 49 6.56 31.32 -0.02
C TYR A 49 7.29 30.00 0.20
N LEU A 50 6.54 28.90 0.04
CA LEU A 50 7.07 27.57 -0.21
C LEU A 50 6.86 27.21 -1.68
N TRP A 51 7.84 26.56 -2.26
CA TRP A 51 7.72 25.87 -3.53
C TRP A 51 7.81 24.37 -3.23
N LEU A 52 6.76 23.65 -3.59
CA LEU A 52 6.65 22.22 -3.42
C LEU A 52 6.68 21.55 -4.79
N ARG A 53 7.48 20.50 -4.95
CA ARG A 53 7.42 19.64 -6.12
C ARG A 53 6.90 18.26 -5.69
N LEU A 54 5.71 17.93 -6.20
CA LEU A 54 4.99 16.70 -5.88
C LEU A 54 4.70 15.94 -7.18
N ALA A 55 5.11 14.70 -7.29
CA ALA A 55 4.93 13.86 -8.49
C ALA A 55 5.30 14.59 -9.80
N GLY A 56 6.37 15.39 -9.78
CA GLY A 56 6.86 16.16 -10.94
C GLY A 56 6.11 17.46 -11.24
N TRP A 57 5.13 17.86 -10.41
CA TRP A 57 4.41 19.12 -10.55
C TRP A 57 4.87 20.14 -9.52
N ASP A 58 4.95 21.41 -9.95
CA ASP A 58 5.34 22.53 -9.11
C ASP A 58 4.10 23.21 -8.52
N PHE A 59 4.11 23.41 -7.19
CA PHE A 59 3.09 24.14 -6.44
C PHE A 59 3.76 25.25 -5.64
N TYR A 60 3.09 26.40 -5.53
CA TYR A 60 3.56 27.52 -4.73
C TYR A 60 2.56 27.79 -3.63
N VAL A 61 3.03 27.99 -2.41
CA VAL A 61 2.20 28.23 -1.23
C VAL A 61 2.64 29.54 -0.59
N ASP A 62 1.73 30.47 -0.43
CA ASP A 62 1.95 31.71 0.32
C ASP A 62 1.95 31.38 1.82
N ALA A 63 3.08 30.92 2.31
CA ALA A 63 3.22 30.46 3.67
C ALA A 63 3.14 31.60 4.69
N ALA A 64 3.49 32.82 4.28
CA ALA A 64 3.43 34.01 5.14
C ALA A 64 1.99 34.43 5.47
N ASN A 65 1.05 34.17 4.57
CA ASN A 65 -0.36 34.55 4.73
C ASN A 65 -1.30 33.34 4.88
N ALA A 66 -0.78 32.12 4.84
CA ALA A 66 -1.57 30.92 4.99
C ALA A 66 -2.15 30.80 6.42
N PRO A 67 -3.38 30.27 6.57
CA PRO A 67 -3.87 29.85 7.88
C PRO A 67 -2.93 28.81 8.49
N ALA A 68 -2.47 29.03 9.72
CA ALA A 68 -1.43 28.20 10.33
C ALA A 68 -1.83 26.72 10.43
N ASP A 69 -3.10 26.43 10.76
CA ASP A 69 -3.58 25.06 10.87
C ASP A 69 -3.61 24.34 9.52
N THR A 70 -4.09 25.02 8.47
CA THR A 70 -4.11 24.45 7.11
C THR A 70 -2.70 24.23 6.58
N LEU A 71 -1.76 25.13 6.89
CA LEU A 71 -0.36 24.97 6.49
C LEU A 71 0.30 23.80 7.23
N ARG A 72 0.01 23.61 8.53
CA ARG A 72 0.45 22.43 9.28
C ARG A 72 -0.08 21.14 8.67
N THR A 73 -1.39 21.08 8.37
CA THR A 73 -2.00 19.95 7.71
C THR A 73 -1.32 19.65 6.37
N LEU A 74 -1.09 20.65 5.54
CA LEU A 74 -0.38 20.47 4.27
C LEU A 74 1.01 19.87 4.48
N ILE A 75 1.82 20.45 5.38
CA ILE A 75 3.21 20.01 5.58
C ILE A 75 3.28 18.60 6.17
N SER A 76 2.39 18.29 7.12
CA SER A 76 2.31 16.95 7.70
C SER A 76 1.85 15.87 6.72
N SER A 77 1.14 16.28 5.64
CA SER A 77 0.62 15.36 4.62
C SER A 77 1.54 15.23 3.40
N LEU A 78 2.72 15.87 3.41
CA LEU A 78 3.66 15.77 2.29
C LEU A 78 4.22 14.36 2.18
N PRO A 79 4.24 13.78 0.98
CA PRO A 79 4.83 12.46 0.77
C PRO A 79 6.36 12.50 0.99
N PRO A 80 6.99 11.35 1.30
CA PRO A 80 8.43 11.28 1.60
C PRO A 80 9.32 11.78 0.45
N ASP A 81 8.88 11.64 -0.79
CA ASP A 81 9.56 12.06 -2.01
C ASP A 81 9.31 13.53 -2.39
N ALA A 82 8.58 14.28 -1.56
CA ALA A 82 8.32 15.69 -1.80
C ALA A 82 9.61 16.53 -1.77
N GLU A 83 9.87 17.29 -2.83
CA GLU A 83 10.93 18.29 -2.82
C GLU A 83 10.35 19.62 -2.29
N ILE A 84 10.99 20.19 -1.27
CA ILE A 84 10.53 21.40 -0.60
C ILE A 84 11.59 22.49 -0.71
N PHE A 85 11.18 23.67 -1.16
CA PHE A 85 12.05 24.85 -1.24
C PHE A 85 11.42 26.00 -0.47
N LEU A 86 12.18 26.57 0.46
CA LEU A 86 11.81 27.75 1.21
C LEU A 86 12.26 29.01 0.46
N GLY A 87 11.38 29.97 0.29
CA GLY A 87 11.70 31.29 -0.22
C GLY A 87 12.45 32.10 0.82
N SER A 88 13.66 32.55 0.47
CA SER A 88 14.51 33.40 1.31
C SER A 88 15.10 34.53 0.49
N GLY A 89 14.61 35.76 0.69
CA GLY A 89 14.93 36.92 -0.14
C GLY A 89 14.54 36.65 -1.59
N GLN A 90 15.52 36.63 -2.49
CA GLN A 90 15.34 36.39 -3.94
C GLN A 90 15.59 34.93 -4.34
N ASN A 91 15.86 34.03 -3.38
CA ASN A 91 16.31 32.69 -3.66
C ASN A 91 15.36 31.63 -3.12
N TRP A 92 15.36 30.46 -3.77
CA TRP A 92 14.75 29.25 -3.28
C TRP A 92 15.83 28.38 -2.62
N VAL A 93 15.62 28.02 -1.35
CA VAL A 93 16.55 27.21 -0.55
C VAL A 93 15.91 25.84 -0.32
N PRO A 94 16.52 24.73 -0.79
CA PRO A 94 15.98 23.41 -0.52
C PRO A 94 16.03 23.12 0.98
N ILE A 95 14.94 22.55 1.50
CA ILE A 95 14.82 22.11 2.89
C ILE A 95 14.26 20.68 2.92
N THR A 96 14.50 19.97 4.01
CA THR A 96 13.92 18.64 4.22
C THR A 96 12.51 18.76 4.81
N THR A 97 11.73 17.67 4.69
CA THR A 97 10.41 17.55 5.32
C THR A 97 10.50 17.79 6.84
N ALA A 98 11.51 17.23 7.51
CA ALA A 98 11.75 17.45 8.93
C ALA A 98 12.02 18.94 9.28
N MET A 99 12.76 19.65 8.42
CA MET A 99 13.00 21.09 8.61
C MET A 99 11.70 21.88 8.41
N ALA A 100 10.90 21.52 7.42
CA ALA A 100 9.59 22.17 7.19
C ALA A 100 8.66 21.92 8.38
N SER A 101 8.57 20.67 8.87
CA SER A 101 7.75 20.33 10.04
C SER A 101 8.18 21.11 11.30
N THR A 102 9.48 21.27 11.52
CA THR A 102 9.99 22.08 12.64
C THR A 102 9.65 23.55 12.46
N LEU A 103 9.83 24.10 11.24
CA LEU A 103 9.64 25.53 10.96
C LEU A 103 8.18 25.97 11.11
N TYR A 104 7.26 25.10 10.72
CA TYR A 104 5.82 25.40 10.72
C TYR A 104 5.06 24.73 11.86
N GLU A 105 5.78 24.16 12.83
CA GLU A 105 5.20 23.45 13.98
C GLU A 105 4.20 22.36 13.51
N ALA A 106 4.46 21.79 12.36
CA ALA A 106 3.67 20.70 11.82
C ALA A 106 4.05 19.44 12.60
N GLY A 107 3.06 18.83 13.24
CA GLY A 107 3.24 17.52 13.88
C GLY A 107 3.54 16.48 12.80
N ASP A 108 4.16 15.39 13.20
CA ASP A 108 4.25 14.22 12.35
C ASP A 108 2.88 13.52 12.34
N LEU A 109 2.00 13.92 11.42
CA LEU A 109 0.70 13.26 11.22
C LEU A 109 0.86 11.86 10.61
N SER A 110 2.07 11.51 10.16
CA SER A 110 2.37 10.19 9.62
C SER A 110 2.56 9.12 10.68
N ARG A 111 2.63 9.49 11.96
CA ARG A 111 2.77 8.52 13.06
C ARG A 111 1.40 8.08 13.56
N TRP A 112 0.84 7.10 12.87
CA TRP A 112 -0.38 6.44 13.31
C TRP A 112 -0.16 5.44 14.44
N PHE A 113 1.09 4.93 14.57
CA PHE A 113 1.44 3.90 15.53
C PHE A 113 2.72 4.26 16.28
N ASP A 114 2.72 3.99 17.58
CA ASP A 114 3.85 4.34 18.48
C ASP A 114 5.04 3.38 18.35
N ASP A 115 4.83 2.21 17.74
CA ASP A 115 5.77 1.08 17.72
C ASP A 115 6.39 0.80 16.35
N VAL A 116 6.19 1.68 15.34
CA VAL A 116 6.71 1.46 13.98
C VAL A 116 8.02 2.21 13.68
N SER A 117 8.50 3.05 14.58
CA SER A 117 9.66 3.93 14.32
C SER A 117 10.97 3.21 14.04
N GLU A 118 11.11 1.97 14.49
CA GLU A 118 12.30 1.13 14.28
C GLU A 118 12.12 0.13 13.12
N SER A 119 10.93 0.07 12.53
CA SER A 119 10.66 -0.78 11.36
C SER A 119 11.29 -0.18 10.10
N ASP A 120 11.91 -1.01 9.29
CA ASP A 120 12.42 -0.62 7.97
C ASP A 120 11.29 -0.21 7.00
N PHE A 121 10.05 -0.55 7.33
CA PHE A 121 8.83 -0.28 6.55
C PHE A 121 7.91 0.78 7.21
N ALA A 122 8.48 1.62 8.09
CA ALA A 122 7.70 2.63 8.82
C ALA A 122 6.93 3.58 7.88
N ASP A 123 7.53 3.98 6.77
CA ASP A 123 6.92 4.90 5.81
C ASP A 123 5.74 4.26 5.08
N GLU A 124 5.86 3.00 4.65
CA GLU A 124 4.79 2.22 4.01
C GLU A 124 3.63 1.98 4.96
N ILE A 125 3.92 1.55 6.20
CA ILE A 125 2.92 1.33 7.24
C ILE A 125 2.14 2.63 7.52
N ASN A 126 2.83 3.74 7.70
CA ASN A 126 2.21 5.04 7.94
C ASN A 126 1.41 5.53 6.73
N ALA A 127 1.90 5.31 5.50
CA ALA A 127 1.18 5.64 4.29
C ALA A 127 -0.14 4.87 4.21
N LEU A 128 -0.12 3.55 4.37
CA LEU A 128 -1.30 2.71 4.33
C LEU A 128 -2.29 3.04 5.45
N ALA A 129 -1.80 3.34 6.67
CA ALA A 129 -2.64 3.79 7.77
C ALA A 129 -3.33 5.13 7.46
N THR A 130 -2.60 6.06 6.83
CA THR A 130 -3.15 7.35 6.39
C THR A 130 -4.28 7.17 5.38
N TYR A 131 -4.20 6.16 4.50
CA TYR A 131 -5.28 5.78 3.59
C TYR A 131 -6.43 5.03 4.26
N GLY A 132 -6.31 4.70 5.55
CA GLY A 132 -7.28 3.86 6.25
C GLY A 132 -7.27 2.40 5.80
N LEU A 133 -6.19 1.96 5.16
CA LEU A 133 -6.00 0.61 4.64
C LEU A 133 -5.37 -0.33 5.66
N LEU A 134 -4.67 0.23 6.65
CA LEU A 134 -4.11 -0.49 7.78
C LEU A 134 -4.72 -0.01 9.09
N GLN A 135 -4.99 -0.96 9.96
CA GLN A 135 -5.46 -0.70 11.31
C GLN A 135 -4.52 -1.39 12.31
N GLY A 136 -4.27 -0.69 13.44
CA GLY A 136 -3.60 -1.26 14.59
C GLY A 136 -4.57 -2.02 15.50
N ASP A 137 -4.08 -2.37 16.66
CA ASP A 137 -4.83 -3.10 17.70
C ASP A 137 -5.86 -2.22 18.48
N GLY A 138 -6.00 -0.95 18.09
CA GLY A 138 -6.88 0.03 18.77
C GLY A 138 -6.26 0.69 20.00
N SER A 139 -5.03 0.29 20.40
CA SER A 139 -4.28 0.94 21.47
C SER A 139 -3.26 1.97 20.99
N GLY A 140 -3.06 2.08 19.65
CA GLY A 140 -2.04 2.89 19.03
C GLY A 140 -0.83 2.09 18.55
N SER A 141 -0.87 0.75 18.63
CA SER A 141 0.19 -0.13 18.17
C SER A 141 -0.18 -0.88 16.90
N PHE A 142 0.82 -1.06 16.02
CA PHE A 142 0.70 -1.85 14.79
C PHE A 142 1.25 -3.26 14.95
N HIS A 143 2.25 -3.44 15.83
CA HIS A 143 3.01 -4.68 16.02
C HIS A 143 3.74 -5.15 14.76
N PRO A 144 4.70 -4.37 14.23
CA PRO A 144 5.37 -4.66 12.95
C PRO A 144 6.00 -6.05 12.90
N GLU A 145 6.68 -6.49 13.97
CA GLU A 145 7.29 -7.81 14.10
C GLU A 145 6.28 -8.93 14.46
N GLY A 146 5.01 -8.60 14.62
CA GLY A 146 3.93 -9.58 14.84
C GLY A 146 3.61 -10.33 13.55
N THR A 147 3.07 -11.55 13.69
CA THR A 147 2.56 -12.32 12.56
C THR A 147 1.14 -11.91 12.20
N ILE A 148 0.70 -12.20 10.97
CA ILE A 148 -0.65 -11.91 10.51
C ILE A 148 -1.46 -13.21 10.37
N THR A 149 -2.72 -13.17 10.82
CA THR A 149 -3.64 -14.29 10.61
C THR A 149 -4.28 -14.22 9.23
N ARG A 150 -4.83 -15.36 8.78
CA ARG A 150 -5.52 -15.48 7.49
C ARG A 150 -6.75 -14.56 7.42
N ALA A 151 -7.46 -14.39 8.53
CA ALA A 151 -8.59 -13.46 8.62
C ALA A 151 -8.16 -11.98 8.53
N GLU A 152 -7.07 -11.61 9.22
CA GLU A 152 -6.51 -10.26 9.17
C GLU A 152 -6.01 -9.89 7.79
N LEU A 153 -5.33 -10.82 7.09
CA LEU A 153 -4.92 -10.60 5.69
C LEU A 153 -6.13 -10.36 4.78
N CYS A 154 -7.20 -11.15 4.92
CA CYS A 154 -8.43 -10.93 4.16
C CYS A 154 -9.03 -9.54 4.41
N ASP A 155 -9.01 -9.07 5.64
CA ASP A 155 -9.55 -7.77 6.00
C ASP A 155 -8.73 -6.62 5.41
N MET A 156 -7.39 -6.69 5.53
CA MET A 156 -6.48 -5.73 4.92
C MET A 156 -6.70 -5.63 3.41
N LEU A 157 -6.71 -6.75 2.72
CA LEU A 157 -6.89 -6.79 1.26
C LEU A 157 -8.31 -6.37 0.84
N ALA A 158 -9.34 -6.71 1.60
CA ALA A 158 -10.70 -6.28 1.32
C ALA A 158 -10.86 -4.76 1.42
N GLN A 159 -10.18 -4.13 2.37
CA GLN A 159 -10.13 -2.68 2.50
C GLN A 159 -9.35 -2.06 1.33
N LEU A 160 -8.14 -2.55 1.04
CA LEU A 160 -7.31 -2.09 -0.07
C LEU A 160 -8.05 -2.18 -1.42
N LEU A 161 -8.72 -3.30 -1.68
CA LEU A 161 -9.41 -3.55 -2.93
C LEU A 161 -10.84 -2.99 -2.98
N ASN A 162 -11.29 -2.35 -1.89
CA ASN A 162 -12.65 -1.86 -1.72
C ASN A 162 -13.69 -2.93 -2.10
N VAL A 163 -13.48 -4.16 -1.61
CA VAL A 163 -14.30 -5.32 -1.94
C VAL A 163 -15.63 -5.23 -1.22
N SER A 164 -16.72 -5.39 -1.96
CA SER A 164 -18.05 -5.49 -1.35
C SER A 164 -18.15 -6.76 -0.53
N THR A 165 -18.71 -6.66 0.68
CA THR A 165 -18.93 -7.79 1.57
C THR A 165 -19.84 -8.85 0.95
N SER A 166 -19.63 -10.13 1.31
CA SER A 166 -20.45 -11.24 0.86
C SER A 166 -20.99 -12.02 2.04
N THR A 167 -22.27 -12.38 1.95
CA THR A 167 -22.95 -13.27 2.92
C THR A 167 -22.94 -14.74 2.48
N GLN A 168 -22.42 -15.04 1.30
CA GLN A 168 -22.34 -16.40 0.82
C GLN A 168 -21.24 -17.15 1.56
N GLY A 169 -21.61 -18.16 2.35
CA GLY A 169 -20.64 -19.01 3.07
C GLY A 169 -19.91 -19.97 2.12
N TYR A 170 -18.59 -20.01 2.23
CA TYR A 170 -17.70 -20.90 1.48
C TYR A 170 -17.07 -21.95 2.40
N PHE A 171 -16.91 -21.63 3.68
CA PHE A 171 -16.16 -22.45 4.64
C PHE A 171 -17.01 -22.73 5.87
N THR A 172 -16.86 -23.92 6.44
CA THR A 172 -17.67 -24.36 7.57
C THR A 172 -17.27 -23.77 8.91
N ASP A 173 -16.05 -23.27 9.03
CA ASP A 173 -15.46 -22.60 10.19
C ASP A 173 -15.59 -21.08 10.14
N VAL A 174 -16.08 -20.53 9.02
CA VAL A 174 -16.35 -19.09 8.86
C VAL A 174 -17.86 -18.87 9.10
N THR A 175 -18.24 -18.78 10.37
CA THR A 175 -19.64 -18.67 10.78
C THR A 175 -20.10 -17.23 10.91
N GLU A 176 -21.40 -17.00 10.82
CA GLU A 176 -21.98 -15.67 11.00
C GLU A 176 -21.66 -15.08 12.38
N GLY A 177 -21.48 -13.76 12.43
CA GLY A 177 -21.26 -13.00 13.66
C GLY A 177 -19.80 -12.72 14.00
N HIS A 178 -18.84 -13.33 13.31
CA HIS A 178 -17.42 -12.94 13.42
C HIS A 178 -17.14 -11.71 12.56
N TRP A 179 -16.22 -10.87 13.01
CA TRP A 179 -15.82 -9.64 12.32
C TRP A 179 -15.30 -9.88 10.89
N TYR A 180 -14.63 -11.01 10.67
CA TYR A 180 -14.03 -11.40 9.40
C TYR A 180 -14.98 -12.12 8.44
N THR A 181 -16.18 -12.54 8.88
CA THR A 181 -17.03 -13.43 8.08
C THR A 181 -17.33 -12.88 6.69
N SER A 182 -17.70 -11.62 6.62
CA SER A 182 -18.10 -10.99 5.35
C SER A 182 -16.90 -10.73 4.42
N THR A 183 -15.74 -10.41 4.97
CA THR A 183 -14.51 -10.15 4.20
C THR A 183 -13.90 -11.44 3.69
N VAL A 184 -13.79 -12.49 4.52
CA VAL A 184 -13.31 -13.81 4.10
C VAL A 184 -14.18 -14.39 2.97
N ASN A 185 -15.51 -14.36 3.12
CA ASN A 185 -16.42 -14.83 2.09
C ASN A 185 -16.31 -14.02 0.79
N ALA A 186 -16.08 -12.72 0.86
CA ALA A 186 -15.88 -11.88 -0.31
C ALA A 186 -14.56 -12.20 -1.02
N MET A 187 -13.48 -12.36 -0.28
CA MET A 187 -12.15 -12.73 -0.82
C MET A 187 -12.16 -14.11 -1.47
N ALA A 188 -12.88 -15.08 -0.88
CA ALA A 188 -13.08 -16.39 -1.46
C ALA A 188 -13.94 -16.35 -2.75
N LEU A 189 -15.03 -15.55 -2.75
CA LEU A 189 -15.87 -15.36 -3.93
C LEU A 189 -15.10 -14.79 -5.12
N MET A 190 -14.15 -13.91 -4.84
CA MET A 190 -13.29 -13.30 -5.86
C MET A 190 -12.11 -14.19 -6.26
N GLY A 191 -11.91 -15.32 -5.58
CA GLY A 191 -10.83 -16.26 -5.87
C GLY A 191 -9.45 -15.78 -5.39
N PHE A 192 -9.37 -14.83 -4.47
CA PHE A 192 -8.09 -14.39 -3.91
C PHE A 192 -7.54 -15.36 -2.87
N VAL A 193 -8.43 -15.99 -2.10
CA VAL A 193 -8.05 -16.96 -1.05
C VAL A 193 -8.73 -18.29 -1.25
N ASP A 194 -8.04 -19.35 -0.84
CA ASP A 194 -8.54 -20.71 -0.78
C ASP A 194 -8.57 -21.18 0.68
N GLY A 195 -9.35 -22.23 0.96
CA GLY A 195 -9.33 -22.90 2.25
C GLY A 195 -8.13 -23.84 2.42
N VAL A 196 -7.90 -24.26 3.66
CA VAL A 196 -6.83 -25.21 4.04
C VAL A 196 -7.19 -26.68 3.75
N GLY A 197 -8.35 -26.92 3.17
CA GLY A 197 -8.88 -28.22 2.87
C GLY A 197 -10.04 -28.62 3.80
N GLY A 198 -10.74 -29.69 3.45
CA GLY A 198 -11.88 -30.18 4.24
C GLY A 198 -13.06 -29.21 4.39
N GLY A 199 -13.11 -28.16 3.58
CA GLY A 199 -14.12 -27.11 3.70
C GLY A 199 -13.83 -26.08 4.79
N LEU A 200 -12.59 -26.02 5.28
CA LEU A 200 -12.13 -25.09 6.32
C LEU A 200 -11.30 -23.97 5.71
N PHE A 201 -11.40 -22.78 6.30
CA PHE A 201 -10.58 -21.61 6.01
C PHE A 201 -9.41 -21.43 6.97
N ASP A 202 -9.60 -21.79 8.22
CA ASP A 202 -8.68 -21.58 9.34
C ASP A 202 -8.39 -20.09 9.58
N PRO A 203 -9.40 -19.30 9.99
CA PRO A 203 -9.28 -17.83 10.09
C PRO A 203 -8.21 -17.35 11.06
N ASP A 204 -7.94 -18.09 12.13
CA ASP A 204 -6.94 -17.78 13.16
C ASP A 204 -5.55 -18.39 12.82
N GLY A 205 -5.44 -19.18 11.76
CA GLY A 205 -4.18 -19.73 11.26
C GLY A 205 -3.27 -18.60 10.76
N LEU A 206 -1.97 -18.74 11.00
CA LEU A 206 -0.98 -17.77 10.55
C LEU A 206 -0.73 -17.95 9.04
N VAL A 207 -0.56 -16.82 8.35
CA VAL A 207 -0.22 -16.82 6.92
C VAL A 207 1.27 -17.07 6.77
N THR A 208 1.65 -18.13 6.06
CA THR A 208 3.04 -18.37 5.70
C THR A 208 3.47 -17.48 4.53
N GLN A 209 4.78 -17.22 4.39
CA GLN A 209 5.30 -16.40 3.29
C GLN A 209 4.89 -16.95 1.91
N GLN A 210 4.95 -18.29 1.72
CA GLN A 210 4.52 -18.91 0.46
C GLN A 210 3.00 -18.79 0.19
N GLU A 211 2.15 -18.79 1.22
CA GLU A 211 0.71 -18.54 1.08
C GLU A 211 0.45 -17.08 0.71
N PHE A 212 1.20 -16.17 1.31
CA PHE A 212 1.14 -14.75 0.98
C PHE A 212 1.50 -14.50 -0.49
N CYS A 213 2.58 -15.12 -1.01
CA CYS A 213 2.92 -15.08 -2.44
C CYS A 213 1.75 -15.49 -3.33
N ALA A 214 1.04 -16.57 -2.97
CA ALA A 214 -0.09 -17.04 -3.75
C ALA A 214 -1.26 -16.05 -3.77
N VAL A 215 -1.57 -15.43 -2.62
CA VAL A 215 -2.61 -14.42 -2.53
C VAL A 215 -2.23 -13.16 -3.32
N MET A 216 -1.00 -12.64 -3.13
CA MET A 216 -0.55 -11.42 -3.78
C MET A 216 -0.42 -11.58 -5.30
N SER A 217 0.00 -12.73 -5.80
CA SER A 217 -0.02 -13.02 -7.25
C SER A 217 -1.41 -12.88 -7.86
N ARG A 218 -2.44 -13.35 -7.17
CA ARG A 218 -3.85 -13.22 -7.60
C ARG A 218 -4.34 -11.78 -7.53
N VAL A 219 -3.95 -11.05 -6.49
CA VAL A 219 -4.25 -9.62 -6.34
C VAL A 219 -3.58 -8.82 -7.46
N ALA A 220 -2.30 -9.06 -7.74
CA ALA A 220 -1.57 -8.41 -8.82
C ALA A 220 -2.23 -8.65 -10.18
N ALA A 221 -2.60 -9.90 -10.49
CA ALA A 221 -3.33 -10.23 -11.71
C ALA A 221 -4.70 -9.54 -11.81
N TYR A 222 -5.35 -9.32 -10.67
CA TYR A 222 -6.61 -8.61 -10.62
C TYR A 222 -6.46 -7.10 -10.88
N LEU A 223 -5.41 -6.49 -10.37
CA LEU A 223 -5.16 -5.06 -10.42
C LEU A 223 -4.50 -4.61 -11.72
N ASN A 224 -3.66 -5.46 -12.31
CA ASN A 224 -2.81 -5.11 -13.46
C ASN A 224 -2.92 -6.14 -14.57
N CYS A 225 -3.31 -5.70 -15.77
CA CYS A 225 -3.50 -6.61 -16.90
C CYS A 225 -2.17 -7.14 -17.46
N ASN A 226 -1.06 -6.42 -17.29
CA ASN A 226 0.26 -6.91 -17.71
C ASN A 226 0.72 -8.02 -16.75
N ALA A 227 0.50 -7.85 -15.44
CA ALA A 227 0.73 -8.90 -14.45
C ALA A 227 -0.13 -10.13 -14.74
N ALA A 228 -1.42 -9.95 -15.07
CA ALA A 228 -2.31 -11.06 -15.45
C ALA A 228 -1.77 -11.81 -16.67
N SER A 229 -1.36 -11.10 -17.73
CA SER A 229 -0.79 -11.71 -18.94
C SER A 229 0.53 -12.44 -18.64
N TYR A 230 1.41 -11.82 -17.85
CA TYR A 230 2.67 -12.45 -17.43
C TYR A 230 2.42 -13.78 -16.69
N ILE A 231 1.48 -13.79 -15.75
CA ILE A 231 1.12 -14.98 -14.97
C ILE A 231 0.50 -16.06 -15.85
N GLU A 232 -0.33 -15.67 -16.84
CA GLU A 232 -0.96 -16.59 -17.78
C GLU A 232 0.08 -17.24 -18.72
N ASP A 233 1.03 -16.45 -19.22
CA ASP A 233 2.05 -16.89 -20.16
C ASP A 233 3.21 -17.68 -19.50
N LEU A 234 3.39 -17.57 -18.18
CA LEU A 234 4.47 -18.24 -17.43
C LEU A 234 4.37 -19.77 -17.54
N THR A 235 5.45 -20.41 -17.93
CA THR A 235 5.53 -21.85 -18.10
C THR A 235 6.15 -22.55 -16.87
N ASP A 236 5.81 -23.82 -16.65
CA ASP A 236 6.41 -24.62 -15.58
C ASP A 236 7.91 -24.86 -15.83
N GLU A 237 8.38 -24.83 -17.08
CA GLU A 237 9.79 -24.97 -17.43
C GLU A 237 10.59 -23.74 -16.96
N GLU A 238 10.05 -22.54 -17.11
CA GLU A 238 10.68 -21.31 -16.60
C GLU A 238 10.81 -21.35 -15.08
N VAL A 239 9.73 -21.69 -14.37
CA VAL A 239 9.74 -21.84 -12.91
C VAL A 239 10.78 -22.88 -12.46
N ALA A 240 10.89 -24.01 -13.16
CA ALA A 240 11.84 -25.08 -12.82
C ALA A 240 13.31 -24.70 -13.02
N THR A 241 13.61 -23.62 -13.75
CA THR A 241 14.99 -23.13 -13.90
C THR A 241 15.50 -22.39 -12.67
N ASP A 242 14.61 -21.92 -11.82
CA ASP A 242 14.96 -21.17 -10.62
C ASP A 242 15.21 -22.12 -9.43
N THR A 243 16.48 -22.26 -9.08
CA THR A 243 16.92 -23.12 -8.00
C THR A 243 16.72 -22.51 -6.60
N THR A 244 16.50 -21.21 -6.50
CA THR A 244 16.26 -20.51 -5.22
C THR A 244 14.93 -20.93 -4.61
N LEU A 245 13.97 -21.32 -5.46
CA LEU A 245 12.64 -21.78 -5.04
C LEU A 245 12.59 -23.21 -4.50
N SER A 246 13.74 -23.88 -4.36
CA SER A 246 13.79 -25.26 -3.87
C SER A 246 13.32 -25.43 -2.42
N SER A 247 13.33 -24.37 -1.62
CA SER A 247 12.80 -24.29 -0.26
C SER A 247 11.28 -24.20 -0.21
N TYR A 248 10.64 -23.74 -1.29
CA TYR A 248 9.18 -23.63 -1.39
C TYR A 248 8.52 -25.00 -1.57
N SER A 249 7.32 -25.14 -1.01
CA SER A 249 6.48 -26.30 -1.34
C SER A 249 6.19 -26.35 -2.84
N ALA A 250 6.09 -27.53 -3.42
CA ALA A 250 5.92 -27.70 -4.88
C ALA A 250 4.74 -26.88 -5.47
N TRP A 251 3.65 -26.75 -4.72
CA TRP A 251 2.48 -25.94 -5.13
C TRP A 251 2.77 -24.43 -5.12
N ALA A 252 3.73 -23.98 -4.32
CA ALA A 252 4.01 -22.58 -4.07
C ALA A 252 5.15 -22.03 -4.94
N GLN A 253 5.99 -22.87 -5.54
CA GLN A 253 7.15 -22.45 -6.33
C GLN A 253 6.77 -21.46 -7.44
N ARG A 254 5.66 -21.70 -8.15
CA ARG A 254 5.16 -20.80 -9.18
C ARG A 254 4.84 -19.41 -8.64
N TYR A 255 4.27 -19.32 -7.45
CA TYR A 255 3.92 -18.04 -6.83
C TYR A 255 5.14 -17.30 -6.31
N GLY A 256 6.12 -18.00 -5.73
CA GLY A 256 7.42 -17.41 -5.39
C GLY A 256 8.10 -16.83 -6.62
N TYR A 257 8.18 -17.60 -7.71
CA TYR A 257 8.73 -17.12 -8.99
C TYR A 257 8.05 -15.86 -9.50
N ILE A 258 6.72 -15.80 -9.46
CA ILE A 258 5.95 -14.64 -9.88
C ILE A 258 6.36 -13.40 -9.08
N MET A 259 6.45 -13.51 -7.77
CA MET A 259 6.78 -12.39 -6.90
C MET A 259 8.20 -11.87 -7.11
N ASP A 260 9.14 -12.73 -7.51
CA ASP A 260 10.53 -12.37 -7.74
C ASP A 260 10.81 -11.84 -9.16
N HIS A 261 9.96 -12.18 -10.13
CA HIS A 261 10.26 -11.91 -11.55
C HIS A 261 9.22 -11.06 -12.28
N MET A 262 8.04 -10.86 -11.69
CA MET A 262 6.96 -10.12 -12.34
C MET A 262 7.28 -8.63 -12.53
N MET A 263 8.01 -8.03 -11.60
CA MET A 263 8.46 -6.64 -11.70
C MET A 263 9.88 -6.58 -12.24
N VAL A 264 10.15 -5.54 -13.03
CA VAL A 264 11.50 -5.27 -13.57
C VAL A 264 11.90 -3.82 -13.31
N ASP A 265 13.18 -3.60 -13.06
CA ASP A 265 13.75 -2.28 -12.95
C ASP A 265 13.82 -1.57 -14.32
N GLY A 266 14.26 -0.31 -14.34
CA GLY A 266 14.43 0.47 -15.57
C GLY A 266 15.45 -0.10 -16.58
N ASN A 267 16.22 -1.13 -16.20
CA ASN A 267 17.18 -1.85 -17.03
C ASN A 267 16.64 -3.22 -17.50
N GLY A 268 15.45 -3.60 -17.03
CA GLY A 268 14.82 -4.88 -17.37
C GLY A 268 15.27 -6.06 -16.50
N ASN A 269 15.93 -5.80 -15.36
CA ASN A 269 16.27 -6.86 -14.42
C ASN A 269 15.08 -7.12 -13.48
N PRO A 270 14.81 -8.39 -13.12
CA PRO A 270 13.80 -8.71 -12.12
C PRO A 270 14.05 -8.00 -10.79
N VAL A 271 12.97 -7.51 -10.19
CA VAL A 271 12.98 -6.91 -8.85
C VAL A 271 11.98 -7.70 -8.02
N SER A 272 12.44 -8.30 -6.94
CA SER A 272 11.52 -8.96 -6.00
C SER A 272 10.59 -7.94 -5.37
N ILE A 273 9.29 -8.22 -5.40
CA ILE A 273 8.28 -7.39 -4.75
C ILE A 273 8.30 -7.63 -3.25
N LEU A 274 8.74 -8.81 -2.83
CA LEU A 274 8.75 -9.23 -1.45
C LEU A 274 10.19 -9.34 -0.94
N GLN A 275 10.47 -8.73 0.21
CA GLN A 275 11.69 -9.00 0.97
C GLN A 275 11.49 -10.25 1.84
N LEU A 276 11.19 -11.37 1.20
CA LEU A 276 10.92 -12.63 1.89
C LEU A 276 12.21 -13.34 2.30
N ASN A 277 12.10 -14.13 3.36
CA ASN A 277 13.13 -15.10 3.70
C ASN A 277 12.98 -16.34 2.80
N GLU A 278 13.66 -16.34 1.66
CA GLU A 278 13.64 -17.44 0.68
C GLU A 278 14.10 -18.79 1.26
N GLU A 279 14.84 -18.78 2.37
CA GLU A 279 15.31 -19.98 3.05
C GLU A 279 14.20 -20.67 3.88
N ALA A 280 13.18 -19.91 4.28
CA ALA A 280 12.11 -20.39 5.17
C ALA A 280 10.69 -19.97 4.74
N PRO A 281 10.24 -20.26 3.50
CA PRO A 281 8.96 -19.78 2.97
C PRO A 281 7.73 -20.37 3.68
N GLN A 282 7.90 -21.38 4.56
CA GLN A 282 6.85 -21.94 5.41
C GLN A 282 6.70 -21.21 6.74
N GLU A 283 7.63 -20.32 7.09
CA GLU A 283 7.48 -19.49 8.29
C GLU A 283 6.37 -18.44 8.08
N PRO A 284 5.72 -18.03 9.17
CA PRO A 284 4.72 -16.96 9.10
C PRO A 284 5.34 -15.64 8.60
N ILE A 285 4.59 -14.91 7.77
CA ILE A 285 4.96 -13.57 7.36
C ILE A 285 4.72 -12.57 8.50
N LEU A 286 5.59 -11.56 8.61
CA LEU A 286 5.41 -10.47 9.56
C LEU A 286 4.41 -9.44 9.04
N ARG A 287 3.78 -8.72 9.95
CA ARG A 287 2.81 -7.67 9.61
C ARG A 287 3.43 -6.54 8.81
N GLU A 288 4.68 -6.17 9.12
CA GLU A 288 5.44 -5.16 8.39
C GLU A 288 5.80 -5.62 6.97
N GLU A 289 6.20 -6.88 6.80
CA GLU A 289 6.47 -7.45 5.48
C GLU A 289 5.20 -7.49 4.61
N ALA A 290 4.05 -7.84 5.21
CA ALA A 290 2.78 -7.82 4.52
C ALA A 290 2.33 -6.39 4.14
N ALA A 291 2.69 -5.39 4.93
CA ALA A 291 2.37 -3.98 4.66
C ALA A 291 3.29 -3.35 3.60
N SER A 292 4.53 -3.83 3.45
CA SER A 292 5.51 -3.32 2.48
C SER A 292 5.27 -3.78 1.04
N THR A 293 4.48 -4.83 0.86
CA THR A 293 4.17 -5.45 -0.43
C THR A 293 2.98 -4.82 -1.12
#